data_a2e58dcb3f3a6b9bc6a1f31023f1e8c6
#
_entry.id   a2e58dcb3f3a6b9bc6a1f31023f1e8c6
#
_cell.length_a   1.000
_cell.length_b   1.000
_cell.length_c   1.000
_cell.angle_alpha   90.00
_cell.angle_beta   90.00
_cell.angle_gamma   90.00
#
_symmetry.space_group_name_H-M   'P 1'
#
loop_
_entity.id
_entity.type
_entity.pdbx_description
1 polymer ?
#
loop_
_entity_poly.entity_id
_entity_poly.type
_entity_poly.pdbx_seq_one_letter_code
_entity_poly.pdbx_strand_id
1 'polypeptide(L)'
;PYLGNKLQSDEQKADLKAVLEGKVEGWRSLDYVSGWFVKAAEYGQQTSSVSAFVTTNSICQGQQVPLLWPLIWGMEHEIEFAHTSFKWSNLASQNAGVIVIIVGISNQKDRRRRLFSTAPGGGVLEQVCENINGYLVNGPNVIIEPRRETPAPRSPMMFGNMPRDGGGLLATAEEAQRARVQDPT
;
A
#
# COMPACT_ATOMS: atom_id res chain seq x y z
N PRO A 1 -1.22 -12.27 6.13
CA PRO A 1 -0.24 -11.20 6.31
C PRO A 1 -0.70 -9.85 5.75
N TYR A 2 -1.70 -9.82 4.89
CA TYR A 2 -2.19 -8.63 4.17
C TYR A 2 -3.34 -7.88 4.86
N LEU A 3 -3.71 -8.25 6.08
CA LEU A 3 -4.88 -7.68 6.75
C LEU A 3 -4.68 -6.19 7.04
N GLY A 4 -5.54 -5.37 6.43
CA GLY A 4 -5.65 -3.95 6.73
C GLY A 4 -6.12 -3.72 8.17
N ASN A 5 -5.83 -2.56 8.73
CA ASN A 5 -6.03 -2.22 10.14
C ASN A 5 -7.44 -2.51 10.68
N LYS A 6 -8.47 -2.37 9.84
CA LYS A 6 -9.88 -2.63 10.22
C LYS A 6 -10.24 -4.11 10.37
N LEU A 7 -9.43 -5.00 9.78
CA LEU A 7 -9.68 -6.44 9.74
C LEU A 7 -8.75 -7.23 10.66
N GLN A 8 -7.83 -6.56 11.33
CA GLN A 8 -6.88 -7.19 12.26
C GLN A 8 -7.59 -7.60 13.55
N SER A 9 -7.28 -8.81 14.03
CA SER A 9 -7.66 -9.26 15.37
C SER A 9 -6.93 -8.46 16.45
N ASP A 10 -7.38 -8.58 17.69
CA ASP A 10 -6.71 -7.92 18.81
C ASP A 10 -5.30 -8.48 19.06
N GLU A 11 -5.08 -9.77 18.81
CA GLU A 11 -3.74 -10.39 18.85
C GLU A 11 -2.83 -9.77 17.79
N GLN A 12 -3.29 -9.63 16.55
CA GLN A 12 -2.52 -9.03 15.48
C GLN A 12 -2.19 -7.55 15.73
N LYS A 13 -3.13 -6.82 16.35
CA LYS A 13 -2.86 -5.44 16.81
C LYS A 13 -1.83 -5.40 17.93
N ALA A 14 -1.86 -6.39 18.85
CA ALA A 14 -0.87 -6.51 19.90
C ALA A 14 0.53 -6.83 19.34
N ASP A 15 0.62 -7.70 18.33
CA ASP A 15 1.86 -7.99 17.61
C ASP A 15 2.43 -6.73 16.94
N LEU A 16 1.60 -5.99 16.20
CA LEU A 16 2.02 -4.74 15.58
C LEU A 16 2.45 -3.70 16.62
N LYS A 17 1.73 -3.61 17.73
CA LYS A 17 2.11 -2.76 18.86
C LYS A 17 3.50 -3.09 19.34
N ALA A 18 3.79 -4.37 19.60
CA ALA A 18 5.09 -4.82 20.10
C ALA A 18 6.25 -4.48 19.13
N VAL A 19 5.98 -4.46 17.82
CA VAL A 19 7.00 -4.19 16.80
C VAL A 19 7.15 -2.69 16.50
N LEU A 20 6.07 -1.91 16.54
CA LEU A 20 6.01 -0.56 15.97
C LEU A 20 5.80 0.57 16.99
N GLU A 21 5.30 0.25 18.21
CA GLU A 21 5.07 1.27 19.23
C GLU A 21 6.38 1.95 19.62
N GLY A 22 6.37 3.27 19.65
CA GLY A 22 7.56 4.09 19.91
C GLY A 22 8.50 4.28 18.71
N LYS A 23 8.29 3.55 17.59
CA LYS A 23 9.08 3.70 16.38
C LYS A 23 8.38 4.53 15.32
N VAL A 24 7.05 4.41 15.20
CA VAL A 24 6.24 5.11 14.20
C VAL A 24 5.00 5.68 14.85
N GLU A 25 4.84 7.00 14.79
CA GLU A 25 3.57 7.64 15.14
C GLU A 25 2.50 7.24 14.09
N GLY A 26 1.30 6.88 14.55
CA GLY A 26 0.23 6.41 13.65
C GLY A 26 0.34 4.95 13.18
N TRP A 27 1.20 4.16 13.78
CA TRP A 27 1.41 2.73 13.45
C TRP A 27 0.11 1.89 13.39
N ARG A 28 -0.93 2.30 14.15
CA ARG A 28 -2.24 1.63 14.14
C ARG A 28 -2.96 1.66 12.79
N SER A 29 -2.52 2.53 11.88
CA SER A 29 -3.04 2.61 10.52
C SER A 29 -2.34 1.67 9.55
N LEU A 30 -1.27 1.01 9.98
CA LEU A 30 -0.49 0.12 9.14
C LEU A 30 -1.16 -1.25 8.99
N ASP A 31 -0.99 -1.83 7.80
CA ASP A 31 -1.38 -3.21 7.51
C ASP A 31 -0.49 -4.19 8.29
N TYR A 32 -1.01 -5.35 8.64
CA TYR A 32 -0.29 -6.34 9.46
C TYR A 32 1.06 -6.76 8.86
N VAL A 33 1.14 -6.79 7.53
CA VAL A 33 2.38 -7.14 6.81
C VAL A 33 3.54 -6.18 7.11
N SER A 34 3.27 -4.93 7.47
CA SER A 34 4.31 -3.94 7.79
C SER A 34 5.22 -4.37 8.95
N GLY A 35 4.67 -5.10 9.91
CA GLY A 35 5.45 -5.68 11.01
C GLY A 35 6.54 -6.65 10.52
N TRP A 36 6.26 -7.40 9.45
CA TRP A 36 7.25 -8.29 8.84
C TRP A 36 8.37 -7.54 8.13
N PHE A 37 8.05 -6.43 7.46
CA PHE A 37 9.08 -5.56 6.86
C PHE A 37 10.02 -4.98 7.92
N VAL A 38 9.46 -4.53 9.03
CA VAL A 38 10.27 -3.98 10.14
C VAL A 38 11.16 -5.05 10.76
N LYS A 39 10.61 -6.23 11.05
CA LYS A 39 11.41 -7.36 11.57
C LYS A 39 12.50 -7.81 10.61
N ALA A 40 12.22 -7.80 9.31
CA ALA A 40 13.22 -8.14 8.29
C ALA A 40 14.34 -7.09 8.23
N ALA A 41 14.00 -5.80 8.35
CA ALA A 41 14.99 -4.74 8.39
C ALA A 41 15.83 -4.80 9.68
N GLU A 42 15.24 -5.05 10.85
CA GLU A 42 15.96 -5.26 12.11
C GLU A 42 16.92 -6.45 12.02
N TYR A 43 16.47 -7.56 11.42
CA TYR A 43 17.34 -8.71 11.19
C TYR A 43 18.47 -8.38 10.21
N GLY A 44 18.16 -7.66 9.15
CA GLY A 44 19.13 -7.23 8.14
C GLY A 44 20.20 -6.28 8.68
N GLN A 45 19.92 -5.48 9.73
CA GLN A 45 20.93 -4.65 10.38
C GLN A 45 22.06 -5.48 11.03
N GLN A 46 21.74 -6.71 11.44
CA GLN A 46 22.70 -7.62 12.06
C GLN A 46 23.32 -8.61 11.07
N THR A 47 22.80 -8.64 9.84
CA THR A 47 23.20 -9.58 8.80
C THR A 47 23.22 -8.86 7.46
N SER A 48 23.88 -9.43 6.47
CA SER A 48 23.84 -8.92 5.08
C SER A 48 22.75 -9.63 4.26
N SER A 49 21.61 -9.93 4.87
CA SER A 49 20.54 -10.68 4.22
C SER A 49 19.67 -9.79 3.35
N VAL A 50 19.16 -10.37 2.26
CA VAL A 50 18.07 -9.80 1.46
C VAL A 50 16.78 -10.48 1.89
N SER A 51 15.77 -9.69 2.22
CA SER A 51 14.44 -10.19 2.57
C SER A 51 13.43 -9.78 1.52
N ALA A 52 12.61 -10.72 1.04
CA ALA A 52 11.60 -10.44 0.03
C ALA A 52 10.21 -10.92 0.45
N PHE A 53 9.21 -10.16 0.08
CA PHE A 53 7.81 -10.41 0.41
C PHE A 53 6.90 -10.30 -0.80
N VAL A 54 5.96 -11.23 -0.89
CA VAL A 54 4.76 -11.05 -1.72
C VAL A 54 3.66 -10.51 -0.81
N THR A 55 3.11 -9.37 -1.16
CA THR A 55 2.10 -8.68 -0.34
C THR A 55 1.10 -7.93 -1.20
N THR A 56 0.02 -7.46 -0.58
CA THR A 56 -0.88 -6.51 -1.24
C THR A 56 -0.14 -5.22 -1.58
N ASN A 57 -0.57 -4.53 -2.61
CA ASN A 57 0.04 -3.28 -3.06
C ASN A 57 -0.17 -2.11 -2.09
N SER A 58 -0.98 -2.28 -1.05
CA SER A 58 -1.31 -1.26 -0.05
C SER A 58 -0.08 -0.63 0.61
N ILE A 59 0.97 -1.43 0.93
CA ILE A 59 2.19 -0.91 1.57
C ILE A 59 2.98 0.10 0.72
N CYS A 60 2.69 0.15 -0.57
CA CYS A 60 3.27 1.10 -1.52
C CYS A 60 2.28 2.16 -1.97
N GLN A 61 1.20 2.37 -1.22
CA GLN A 61 0.13 3.31 -1.54
C GLN A 61 -0.37 4.09 -0.31
N GLY A 62 -0.94 5.26 -0.55
CA GLY A 62 -1.65 6.06 0.43
C GLY A 62 -0.87 6.29 1.72
N GLN A 63 -1.53 6.10 2.85
CA GLN A 63 -0.96 6.35 4.19
C GLN A 63 0.10 5.33 4.62
N GLN A 64 0.18 4.18 3.97
CA GLN A 64 1.19 3.17 4.32
C GLN A 64 2.60 3.67 4.03
N VAL A 65 2.78 4.36 2.90
CA VAL A 65 4.11 4.82 2.45
C VAL A 65 4.75 5.79 3.44
N PRO A 66 4.13 6.91 3.85
CA PRO A 66 4.76 7.84 4.79
C PRO A 66 5.00 7.26 6.19
N LEU A 67 4.31 6.18 6.57
CA LEU A 67 4.48 5.56 7.88
C LEU A 67 5.56 4.46 7.88
N LEU A 68 5.56 3.60 6.87
CA LEU A 68 6.45 2.41 6.84
C LEU A 68 7.84 2.74 6.29
N TRP A 69 7.90 3.38 5.11
CA TRP A 69 9.15 3.46 4.37
C TRP A 69 10.21 4.33 5.01
N PRO A 70 9.91 5.48 5.66
CA PRO A 70 10.92 6.23 6.41
C PRO A 70 11.58 5.40 7.52
N LEU A 71 10.83 4.52 8.18
CA LEU A 71 11.39 3.63 9.19
C LEU A 71 12.36 2.61 8.58
N ILE A 72 11.99 2.00 7.44
CA ILE A 72 12.84 1.04 6.71
C ILE A 72 14.13 1.72 6.24
N TRP A 73 14.04 2.92 5.67
CA TRP A 73 15.22 3.70 5.25
C TRP A 73 16.08 4.15 6.45
N GLY A 74 15.45 4.51 7.57
CA GLY A 74 16.15 4.85 8.82
C GLY A 74 16.95 3.67 9.39
N MET A 75 16.58 2.44 9.07
CA MET A 75 17.34 1.22 9.35
C MET A 75 18.35 0.86 8.24
N GLU A 76 18.67 1.82 7.38
CA GLU A 76 19.62 1.69 6.25
C GLU A 76 19.23 0.64 5.20
N HIS A 77 17.96 0.23 5.14
CA HIS A 77 17.45 -0.68 4.12
C HIS A 77 16.86 0.11 2.95
N GLU A 78 17.05 -0.43 1.77
CA GLU A 78 16.51 0.10 0.51
C GLU A 78 15.77 -1.01 -0.24
N ILE A 79 14.93 -0.63 -1.18
CA ILE A 79 14.30 -1.59 -2.10
C ILE A 79 15.35 -2.02 -3.11
N GLU A 80 15.84 -3.24 -3.00
CA GLU A 80 16.81 -3.83 -3.92
C GLU A 80 16.16 -4.25 -5.23
N PHE A 81 15.00 -4.89 -5.14
CA PHE A 81 14.17 -5.18 -6.29
C PHE A 81 12.69 -5.14 -5.95
N ALA A 82 11.86 -4.89 -6.95
CA ALA A 82 10.42 -4.96 -6.80
C ALA A 82 9.74 -5.40 -8.10
N HIS A 83 8.57 -6.03 -7.98
CA HIS A 83 7.62 -6.16 -9.06
C HIS A 83 6.41 -5.28 -8.75
N THR A 84 6.05 -4.39 -9.67
CA THR A 84 4.87 -3.54 -9.55
C THR A 84 3.59 -4.36 -9.50
N SER A 85 2.48 -3.73 -9.21
CA SER A 85 1.19 -4.39 -9.02
C SER A 85 0.81 -5.33 -10.16
N PHE A 86 0.48 -6.57 -9.81
CA PHE A 86 -0.06 -7.55 -10.75
C PHE A 86 -1.17 -8.37 -10.08
N LYS A 87 -2.04 -8.97 -10.90
CA LYS A 87 -3.10 -9.82 -10.42
C LYS A 87 -2.52 -11.16 -9.96
N TRP A 88 -2.74 -11.51 -8.70
CA TRP A 88 -2.36 -12.82 -8.21
C TRP A 88 -3.21 -13.90 -8.88
N SER A 89 -2.54 -14.90 -9.44
CA SER A 89 -3.20 -16.11 -9.95
C SER A 89 -2.46 -17.33 -9.41
N ASN A 90 -3.22 -18.29 -8.92
CA ASN A 90 -2.72 -19.59 -8.53
C ASN A 90 -3.50 -20.68 -9.28
N LEU A 91 -3.03 -21.90 -9.23
CA LEU A 91 -3.68 -23.05 -9.86
C LEU A 91 -4.92 -23.56 -9.09
N ALA A 92 -5.30 -22.91 -8.01
CA ALA A 92 -6.48 -23.27 -7.25
C ALA A 92 -7.77 -22.88 -7.98
N SER A 93 -8.82 -23.68 -7.80
CA SER A 93 -10.14 -23.47 -8.44
C SER A 93 -10.86 -22.19 -8.01
N GLN A 94 -10.45 -21.56 -6.89
CA GLN A 94 -10.94 -20.27 -6.42
C GLN A 94 -9.79 -19.29 -6.34
N ASN A 95 -9.61 -18.50 -7.40
CA ASN A 95 -8.64 -17.41 -7.41
C ASN A 95 -9.16 -16.24 -6.58
N ALA A 96 -8.45 -15.91 -5.51
CA ALA A 96 -8.61 -14.61 -4.88
C ALA A 96 -8.16 -13.54 -5.87
N GLY A 97 -9.07 -12.68 -6.34
CA GLY A 97 -8.78 -11.58 -7.26
C GLY A 97 -7.96 -10.45 -6.60
N VAL A 98 -6.85 -10.80 -5.95
CA VAL A 98 -6.02 -9.88 -5.17
C VAL A 98 -4.92 -9.29 -6.04
N ILE A 99 -4.73 -7.99 -5.93
CA ILE A 99 -3.59 -7.29 -6.52
C ILE A 99 -2.44 -7.33 -5.54
N VAL A 100 -1.32 -7.87 -5.99
CA VAL A 100 -0.11 -8.04 -5.18
C VAL A 100 1.08 -7.32 -5.82
N ILE A 101 2.10 -7.14 -4.98
CA ILE A 101 3.44 -6.70 -5.37
C ILE A 101 4.47 -7.68 -4.81
N ILE A 102 5.67 -7.65 -5.34
CA ILE A 102 6.84 -8.29 -4.74
C ILE A 102 7.81 -7.18 -4.38
N VAL A 103 8.34 -7.20 -3.16
CA VAL A 103 9.35 -6.23 -2.72
C VAL A 103 10.44 -6.93 -1.96
N GLY A 104 11.67 -6.76 -2.43
CA GLY A 104 12.88 -7.18 -1.74
C GLY A 104 13.59 -5.99 -1.14
N ILE A 105 13.92 -6.07 0.15
CA ILE A 105 14.66 -5.05 0.89
C ILE A 105 16.04 -5.57 1.31
N SER A 106 17.03 -4.68 1.32
CA SER A 106 18.40 -5.00 1.69
C SER A 106 19.12 -3.76 2.22
N ASN A 107 20.11 -3.97 3.09
CA ASN A 107 21.06 -2.93 3.52
C ASN A 107 22.32 -2.87 2.65
N GLN A 108 22.37 -3.63 1.56
CA GLN A 108 23.50 -3.66 0.63
C GLN A 108 23.38 -2.54 -0.40
N LYS A 109 24.28 -1.56 -0.34
CA LYS A 109 24.20 -0.33 -1.17
C LYS A 109 24.76 -0.49 -2.59
N ASP A 110 25.64 -1.45 -2.81
CA ASP A 110 26.39 -1.61 -4.08
C ASP A 110 25.66 -2.47 -5.13
N ARG A 111 24.43 -2.84 -4.89
CA ARG A 111 23.66 -3.67 -5.81
C ARG A 111 22.83 -2.83 -6.78
N ARG A 112 22.77 -3.28 -8.02
CA ARG A 112 21.84 -2.73 -9.02
C ARG A 112 20.41 -3.02 -8.61
N ARG A 113 19.61 -1.98 -8.49
CA ARG A 113 18.18 -2.11 -8.20
C ARG A 113 17.42 -2.46 -9.46
N ARG A 114 16.48 -3.38 -9.34
CA ARG A 114 15.70 -3.90 -10.48
C ARG A 114 14.22 -3.77 -10.21
N LEU A 115 13.56 -3.01 -11.07
CA LEU A 115 12.10 -2.85 -11.03
C LEU A 115 11.48 -3.66 -12.15
N PHE A 116 10.60 -4.57 -11.78
CA PHE A 116 9.87 -5.42 -12.72
C PHE A 116 8.42 -4.95 -12.86
N SER A 117 7.87 -5.10 -14.05
CA SER A 117 6.47 -4.81 -14.34
C SER A 117 5.91 -5.81 -15.34
N THR A 118 4.60 -5.94 -15.39
CA THR A 118 3.93 -6.78 -16.39
C THR A 118 3.80 -6.03 -17.70
N ALA A 119 4.25 -6.62 -18.80
CA ALA A 119 4.11 -6.05 -20.14
C ALA A 119 2.64 -6.09 -20.64
N PRO A 120 2.22 -5.15 -21.47
CA PRO A 120 1.00 -5.28 -22.25
C PRO A 120 1.06 -6.55 -23.13
N GLY A 121 0.20 -7.50 -22.93
CA GLY A 121 0.23 -8.79 -23.64
C GLY A 121 0.92 -9.93 -22.88
N GLY A 122 1.34 -9.71 -21.64
CA GLY A 122 1.98 -10.70 -20.78
C GLY A 122 3.51 -10.64 -20.86
N GLY A 123 4.15 -11.34 -19.95
CA GLY A 123 5.61 -11.28 -19.79
C GLY A 123 6.04 -10.23 -18.76
N VAL A 124 7.33 -10.20 -18.48
CA VAL A 124 7.93 -9.32 -17.48
C VAL A 124 8.89 -8.35 -18.16
N LEU A 125 8.73 -7.08 -17.89
CA LEU A 125 9.67 -6.01 -18.24
C LEU A 125 10.58 -5.75 -17.04
N GLU A 126 11.87 -5.65 -17.29
CA GLU A 126 12.87 -5.28 -16.28
C GLU A 126 13.43 -3.89 -16.57
N GLN A 127 13.48 -3.06 -15.55
CA GLN A 127 14.14 -1.77 -15.56
C GLN A 127 15.22 -1.72 -14.49
N VAL A 128 16.45 -1.41 -14.88
CA VAL A 128 17.53 -1.11 -13.93
C VAL A 128 17.32 0.32 -13.42
N CYS A 129 17.35 0.47 -12.10
CA CYS A 129 17.07 1.73 -11.42
C CYS A 129 18.27 2.17 -10.57
N GLU A 130 18.44 3.47 -10.42
CA GLU A 130 19.35 4.03 -9.42
C GLU A 130 18.76 3.96 -8.03
N ASN A 131 17.45 4.19 -7.92
CA ASN A 131 16.69 4.03 -6.69
C ASN A 131 15.26 3.60 -7.00
N ILE A 132 14.68 2.77 -6.13
CA ILE A 132 13.26 2.43 -6.14
C ILE A 132 12.65 3.02 -4.87
N ASN A 133 11.75 3.98 -5.02
CA ASN A 133 11.10 4.62 -3.88
C ASN A 133 9.93 3.79 -3.31
N GLY A 134 9.38 4.21 -2.18
CA GLY A 134 8.27 3.51 -1.51
C GLY A 134 6.98 3.38 -2.32
N TYR A 135 6.84 4.10 -3.45
CA TYR A 135 5.73 3.96 -4.40
C TYR A 135 6.02 3.01 -5.56
N LEU A 136 7.16 2.31 -5.52
CA LEU A 136 7.68 1.43 -6.57
C LEU A 136 7.88 2.17 -7.90
N VAL A 137 8.47 3.34 -7.83
CA VAL A 137 8.86 4.15 -8.98
C VAL A 137 10.37 4.37 -8.96
N ASN A 138 11.00 4.32 -10.13
CA ASN A 138 12.41 4.70 -10.29
C ASN A 138 12.57 6.22 -10.05
N GLY A 139 13.16 6.59 -8.95
CA GLY A 139 13.35 8.00 -8.56
C GLY A 139 13.66 8.15 -7.06
N PRO A 140 13.86 9.38 -6.60
CA PRO A 140 14.22 9.66 -5.22
C PRO A 140 13.13 9.22 -4.23
N ASN A 141 13.52 9.00 -3.00
CA ASN A 141 12.61 8.70 -1.90
C ASN A 141 11.79 9.96 -1.59
N VAL A 142 10.53 9.97 -2.02
CA VAL A 142 9.57 11.06 -1.79
C VAL A 142 8.49 10.55 -0.87
N ILE A 143 8.13 11.38 0.11
CA ILE A 143 7.00 11.12 1.02
C ILE A 143 5.89 12.11 0.72
N ILE A 144 4.71 11.59 0.42
CA ILE A 144 3.50 12.37 0.23
C ILE A 144 2.66 12.24 1.48
N GLU A 145 2.64 13.28 2.29
CA GLU A 145 1.82 13.32 3.49
C GLU A 145 0.38 13.72 3.17
N PRO A 146 -0.60 13.17 3.92
CA PRO A 146 -1.99 13.58 3.77
C PRO A 146 -2.15 15.05 4.17
N ARG A 147 -2.83 15.81 3.34
CA ARG A 147 -3.15 17.22 3.59
C ARG A 147 -4.65 17.40 3.78
N ARG A 148 -5.03 18.25 4.71
CA ARG A 148 -6.45 18.63 4.93
C ARG A 148 -6.89 19.72 3.97
N GLU A 149 -5.95 20.54 3.50
CA GLU A 149 -6.23 21.66 2.61
C GLU A 149 -5.50 21.51 1.28
N THR A 150 -6.14 21.95 0.22
CA THR A 150 -5.52 22.00 -1.10
C THR A 150 -4.47 23.10 -1.14
N PRO A 151 -3.30 22.86 -1.79
CA PRO A 151 -2.31 23.93 -2.00
C PRO A 151 -2.93 25.06 -2.84
N ALA A 152 -2.82 26.29 -2.37
CA ALA A 152 -3.23 27.44 -3.17
C ALA A 152 -2.46 27.51 -4.50
N PRO A 153 -3.06 27.92 -5.63
CA PRO A 153 -4.39 28.50 -5.83
C PRO A 153 -5.49 27.50 -6.28
N ARG A 154 -5.42 26.25 -5.88
CA ARG A 154 -6.37 25.21 -6.34
C ARG A 154 -7.68 25.26 -5.57
N SER A 155 -8.77 24.91 -6.24
CA SER A 155 -10.09 24.78 -5.60
C SER A 155 -10.08 23.75 -4.48
N PRO A 156 -10.78 23.98 -3.36
CA PRO A 156 -10.88 23.03 -2.27
C PRO A 156 -11.47 21.69 -2.78
N MET A 157 -10.89 20.58 -2.32
CA MET A 157 -11.46 19.26 -2.56
C MET A 157 -12.63 19.07 -1.60
N MET A 158 -13.80 18.80 -2.14
CA MET A 158 -14.99 18.42 -1.36
C MET A 158 -15.18 16.91 -1.42
N PHE A 159 -15.75 16.34 -0.36
CA PHE A 159 -16.21 14.96 -0.42
C PHE A 159 -17.24 14.81 -1.53
N GLY A 160 -17.03 13.82 -2.40
CA GLY A 160 -18.08 13.40 -3.33
C GLY A 160 -19.28 12.79 -2.58
N ASN A 161 -20.38 12.62 -3.27
CA ASN A 161 -21.57 11.97 -2.73
C ASN A 161 -21.24 10.50 -2.39
N MET A 162 -20.94 10.26 -1.13
CA MET A 162 -20.80 8.91 -0.60
C MET A 162 -21.96 8.71 0.40
N PRO A 163 -23.00 7.95 0.03
CA PRO A 163 -24.09 7.63 0.95
C PRO A 163 -23.54 6.83 2.13
N ARG A 164 -23.70 7.36 3.34
CA ARG A 164 -23.30 6.70 4.61
C ARG A 164 -24.49 6.46 5.54
N ASP A 165 -25.66 6.41 4.99
CA ASP A 165 -26.96 6.37 5.63
C ASP A 165 -27.59 4.99 5.66
N GLY A 166 -26.78 3.94 5.42
CA GLY A 166 -27.26 2.55 5.34
C GLY A 166 -28.05 2.23 4.07
N GLY A 167 -27.97 3.10 3.05
CA GLY A 167 -28.64 2.93 1.76
C GLY A 167 -29.92 3.74 1.60
N GLY A 168 -30.29 4.53 2.60
CA GLY A 168 -31.52 5.35 2.56
C GLY A 168 -31.51 6.45 1.50
N LEU A 169 -30.31 6.90 1.08
CA LEU A 169 -30.13 7.87 -0.03
C LEU A 169 -29.92 7.22 -1.41
N LEU A 170 -29.96 5.88 -1.47
CA LEU A 170 -29.85 5.14 -2.74
C LEU A 170 -31.24 4.73 -3.20
N ALA A 171 -31.63 5.23 -4.36
CA ALA A 171 -32.88 4.84 -5.01
C ALA A 171 -32.60 3.86 -6.16
N THR A 172 -33.38 2.83 -6.27
CA THR A 172 -33.39 1.98 -7.45
C THR A 172 -33.92 2.77 -8.67
N ALA A 173 -33.64 2.29 -9.86
CA ALA A 173 -34.14 2.93 -11.09
C ALA A 173 -35.68 3.10 -11.07
N GLU A 174 -36.39 2.14 -10.51
CA GLU A 174 -37.87 2.19 -10.39
C GLU A 174 -38.34 3.21 -9.35
N GLU A 175 -37.65 3.31 -8.22
CA GLU A 175 -37.97 4.31 -7.17
C GLU A 175 -37.66 5.72 -7.69
N ALA A 176 -36.54 5.91 -8.38
CA ALA A 176 -36.19 7.18 -8.99
C ALA A 176 -37.22 7.60 -10.06
N GLN A 177 -37.74 6.66 -10.83
CA GLN A 177 -38.78 6.94 -11.83
C GLN A 177 -40.14 7.29 -11.19
N ARG A 178 -40.51 6.61 -10.10
CA ARG A 178 -41.72 6.98 -9.32
C ARG A 178 -41.59 8.35 -8.69
N ALA A 179 -40.44 8.67 -8.13
CA ALA A 179 -40.20 9.99 -7.54
C ALA A 179 -40.32 11.12 -8.57
N ARG A 180 -39.77 10.93 -9.77
CA ARG A 180 -39.87 11.90 -10.88
C ARG A 180 -41.30 12.11 -11.38
N VAL A 181 -42.16 11.10 -11.26
CA VAL A 181 -43.58 11.20 -11.65
C VAL A 181 -44.37 11.95 -10.57
N GLN A 182 -43.96 11.82 -9.30
CA GLN A 182 -44.63 12.50 -8.16
C GLN A 182 -44.16 13.95 -7.98
N ASP A 183 -42.93 14.26 -8.36
CA ASP A 183 -42.37 15.62 -8.28
C ASP A 183 -41.56 15.91 -9.57
N PRO A 184 -42.24 16.44 -10.60
CA PRO A 184 -41.68 16.64 -11.95
C PRO A 184 -40.82 17.91 -12.11
N THR A 185 -40.32 18.56 -11.03
CA THR A 185 -39.44 19.73 -11.13
C THR A 185 -38.01 19.43 -11.55
#